data_42702f01420978c4b14c6c5f841ac9d4
#
_entry.id   42702f01420978c4b14c6c5f841ac9d4
#
_cell.length_a   1.000
_cell.length_b   1.000
_cell.length_c   1.000
_cell.angle_alpha   90.00
_cell.angle_beta   90.00
_cell.angle_gamma   90.00
#
_symmetry.space_group_name_H-M   'P 1'
#
loop_
_entity.id
_entity.type
_entity.pdbx_description
1 polymer ?
#
loop_
_entity_poly.entity_id
_entity_poly.type
_entity_poly.pdbx_seq_one_letter_code
_entity_poly.pdbx_strand_id
1 'polypeptide(L)'
;MTYQLSDRGRRALDGLFNAIAQMNGASRGVAHQFALDPSAEQRLEDLQRESVGFLQRVNIPAVRDLVGQVIGLGADDMIASRRSDPNLPRKPRYVGQQDDREYRLYSTLFDTKLPWSVIDNWSRFPDFAQRYARQVAISVALSRIAVGWNGISAAADTDPVAHPNGEDVNIGWLQRLRLDRADHVMGREMVVAGGKTTATGAAKPIYIDKAANHAVGDYKNVDALAYDLIAGMPSWARNSANIVVVVSQDLVDEKYFPMINRPLADTIDGGRSISDAVVSDIVMSQRQIGGRPAAIAPKFPDGTMLITPLAPQGATDASNLSIYYQEGSRRRFIKDEPENMASLVDYNSVNEGYVIESTDHAVMAENITFGPRP
;
A
#
# COMPACT_ATOMS: atom_id res chain seq x y z
N MET A 1 -14.87 41.16 6.07
CA MET A 1 -14.42 41.56 4.72
C MET A 1 -14.51 40.33 3.84
N THR A 2 -15.35 40.36 2.82
CA THR A 2 -15.46 39.26 1.86
C THR A 2 -14.20 39.30 0.98
N TYR A 3 -13.37 38.31 1.04
CA TYR A 3 -12.18 38.20 0.17
C TYR A 3 -12.64 38.13 -1.28
N GLN A 4 -12.16 39.01 -2.14
CA GLN A 4 -12.45 38.97 -3.58
C GLN A 4 -11.19 38.53 -4.32
N LEU A 5 -11.38 37.61 -5.24
CA LEU A 5 -10.30 37.13 -6.11
C LEU A 5 -9.86 38.24 -7.06
N SER A 6 -8.55 38.43 -7.21
CA SER A 6 -7.99 39.42 -8.15
C SER A 6 -8.31 39.06 -9.61
N ASP A 7 -8.28 40.04 -10.52
CA ASP A 7 -8.49 39.77 -11.97
C ASP A 7 -7.45 38.80 -12.55
N ARG A 8 -6.25 38.80 -11.99
CA ARG A 8 -5.21 37.84 -12.35
C ARG A 8 -5.52 36.44 -11.81
N GLY A 9 -6.02 36.37 -10.57
CA GLY A 9 -6.48 35.13 -9.95
C GLY A 9 -7.66 34.53 -10.71
N ARG A 10 -8.62 35.34 -11.18
CA ARG A 10 -9.74 34.88 -12.00
C ARG A 10 -9.27 34.26 -13.32
N ARG A 11 -8.34 34.91 -14.03
CA ARG A 11 -7.76 34.34 -15.26
C ARG A 11 -7.00 33.04 -14.99
N ALA A 12 -6.31 32.92 -13.87
CA ALA A 12 -5.63 31.70 -13.48
C ALA A 12 -6.65 30.58 -13.14
N LEU A 13 -7.77 30.92 -12.50
CA LEU A 13 -8.87 30.01 -12.20
C LEU A 13 -9.55 29.51 -13.49
N ASP A 14 -9.86 30.40 -14.42
CA ASP A 14 -10.42 30.04 -15.74
C ASP A 14 -9.46 29.13 -16.52
N GLY A 15 -8.17 29.43 -16.47
CA GLY A 15 -7.12 28.59 -17.03
C GLY A 15 -7.08 27.20 -16.40
N LEU A 16 -7.24 27.10 -15.08
CA LEU A 16 -7.31 25.84 -14.35
C LEU A 16 -8.57 25.04 -14.75
N PHE A 17 -9.73 25.67 -14.82
CA PHE A 17 -10.97 25.03 -15.26
C PHE A 17 -10.84 24.47 -16.68
N ASN A 18 -10.30 25.26 -17.61
CA ASN A 18 -10.07 24.81 -18.97
C ASN A 18 -9.07 23.66 -19.07
N ALA A 19 -7.99 23.72 -18.31
CA ALA A 19 -7.00 22.65 -18.26
C ALA A 19 -7.61 21.34 -17.72
N ILE A 20 -8.39 21.43 -16.63
CA ILE A 20 -9.07 20.29 -16.05
C ILE A 20 -10.13 19.72 -17.02
N ALA A 21 -10.91 20.58 -17.68
CA ALA A 21 -11.90 20.16 -18.67
C ALA A 21 -11.25 19.39 -19.84
N GLN A 22 -10.13 19.91 -20.38
CA GLN A 22 -9.37 19.25 -21.44
C GLN A 22 -8.76 17.92 -20.99
N MET A 23 -8.16 17.88 -19.80
CA MET A 23 -7.56 16.65 -19.27
C MET A 23 -8.58 15.52 -19.04
N ASN A 24 -9.81 15.87 -18.68
CA ASN A 24 -10.85 14.91 -18.34
C ASN A 24 -11.91 14.70 -19.44
N GLY A 25 -11.76 15.31 -20.60
CA GLY A 25 -12.73 15.18 -21.69
C GLY A 25 -14.11 15.80 -21.41
N ALA A 26 -14.19 16.76 -20.48
CA ALA A 26 -15.44 17.38 -20.07
C ALA A 26 -15.93 18.42 -21.07
N SER A 27 -16.71 18.00 -22.08
CA SER A 27 -17.22 18.86 -23.15
C SER A 27 -18.19 19.96 -22.68
N ARG A 28 -18.84 19.79 -21.52
CA ARG A 28 -19.79 20.73 -20.91
C ARG A 28 -19.20 21.61 -19.81
N GLY A 29 -17.87 21.62 -19.67
CA GLY A 29 -17.16 22.28 -18.58
C GLY A 29 -17.19 21.48 -17.28
N VAL A 30 -16.49 21.99 -16.25
CA VAL A 30 -16.27 21.29 -14.98
C VAL A 30 -17.24 21.68 -13.86
N ALA A 31 -18.13 22.67 -14.14
CA ALA A 31 -19.12 23.17 -13.17
C ALA A 31 -20.35 22.26 -13.00
N HIS A 32 -20.43 21.17 -13.73
CA HIS A 32 -21.44 20.12 -13.57
C HIS A 32 -20.74 18.80 -13.30
N GLN A 33 -21.38 17.94 -12.53
CA GLN A 33 -20.85 16.60 -12.29
C GLN A 33 -20.71 15.85 -13.62
N PHE A 34 -19.55 15.30 -13.88
CA PHE A 34 -19.27 14.52 -15.08
C PHE A 34 -18.59 13.20 -14.72
N ALA A 35 -18.86 12.16 -15.52
CA ALA A 35 -18.09 10.93 -15.49
C ALA A 35 -16.85 11.14 -16.37
N LEU A 36 -15.72 10.61 -15.95
CA LEU A 36 -14.53 10.60 -16.76
C LEU A 36 -14.68 9.59 -17.90
N ASP A 37 -14.19 9.96 -19.09
CA ASP A 37 -14.04 8.97 -20.15
C ASP A 37 -12.99 7.93 -19.76
N PRO A 38 -13.14 6.64 -20.15
CA PRO A 38 -12.20 5.59 -19.77
C PRO A 38 -10.73 5.92 -20.07
N SER A 39 -10.47 6.60 -21.20
CA SER A 39 -9.12 7.03 -21.56
C SER A 39 -8.57 8.16 -20.68
N ALA A 40 -9.44 9.02 -20.16
CA ALA A 40 -9.06 10.07 -19.22
C ALA A 40 -8.87 9.50 -17.81
N GLU A 41 -9.70 8.54 -17.43
CA GLU A 41 -9.58 7.79 -16.17
C GLU A 41 -8.24 7.06 -16.09
N GLN A 42 -7.85 6.36 -17.16
CA GLN A 42 -6.58 5.65 -17.23
C GLN A 42 -5.38 6.61 -17.13
N ARG A 43 -5.40 7.73 -17.85
CA ARG A 43 -4.32 8.75 -17.76
C ARG A 43 -4.20 9.35 -16.38
N LEU A 44 -5.31 9.54 -15.66
CA LEU A 44 -5.29 10.04 -14.30
C LEU A 44 -4.74 8.99 -13.32
N GLU A 45 -5.09 7.71 -13.52
CA GLU A 45 -4.48 6.61 -12.76
C GLU A 45 -2.98 6.51 -13.00
N ASP A 46 -2.53 6.61 -14.25
CA ASP A 46 -1.10 6.60 -14.59
C ASP A 46 -0.37 7.77 -13.89
N LEU A 47 -0.95 8.98 -13.92
CA LEU A 47 -0.38 10.14 -13.24
C LEU A 47 -0.28 9.93 -11.72
N GLN A 48 -1.31 9.36 -11.09
CA GLN A 48 -1.30 9.06 -9.67
C GLN A 48 -0.30 7.96 -9.34
N ARG A 49 -0.23 6.92 -10.16
CA ARG A 49 0.71 5.81 -10.02
C ARG A 49 2.16 6.28 -10.15
N GLU A 50 2.47 7.13 -11.12
CA GLU A 50 3.81 7.69 -11.33
C GLU A 50 4.22 8.67 -10.25
N SER A 51 3.26 9.29 -9.56
CA SER A 51 3.54 10.33 -8.56
C SER A 51 4.25 9.83 -7.30
N VAL A 52 4.07 8.55 -6.94
CA VAL A 52 4.70 7.93 -5.77
C VAL A 52 5.30 6.57 -6.15
N GLY A 53 6.61 6.42 -5.97
CA GLY A 53 7.36 5.24 -6.42
C GLY A 53 6.88 3.91 -5.84
N PHE A 54 6.27 3.90 -4.66
CA PHE A 54 5.68 2.67 -4.10
C PHE A 54 4.43 2.23 -4.88
N LEU A 55 3.58 3.18 -5.29
CA LEU A 55 2.35 2.86 -6.01
C LEU A 55 2.62 2.26 -7.41
N GLN A 56 3.80 2.55 -7.99
CA GLN A 56 4.25 1.91 -9.24
C GLN A 56 4.47 0.40 -9.10
N ARG A 57 4.64 -0.08 -7.87
CA ARG A 57 4.85 -1.49 -7.54
C ARG A 57 3.57 -2.21 -7.14
N VAL A 58 2.42 -1.54 -7.14
CA VAL A 58 1.09 -2.07 -6.82
C VAL A 58 0.28 -2.19 -8.10
N ASN A 59 -0.49 -3.27 -8.24
CA ASN A 59 -1.40 -3.41 -9.38
C ASN A 59 -2.63 -2.54 -9.18
N ILE A 60 -3.11 -1.90 -10.25
CA ILE A 60 -4.33 -1.08 -10.21
C ILE A 60 -5.23 -1.48 -11.39
N PRO A 61 -5.86 -2.65 -11.34
CA PRO A 61 -6.74 -3.11 -12.40
C PRO A 61 -8.14 -2.49 -12.30
N ALA A 62 -8.73 -2.19 -13.46
CA ALA A 62 -10.15 -1.84 -13.57
C ALA A 62 -11.01 -3.11 -13.51
N VAL A 63 -12.08 -3.09 -12.73
CA VAL A 63 -13.07 -4.17 -12.64
C VAL A 63 -14.46 -3.63 -12.92
N ARG A 64 -15.37 -4.47 -13.38
CA ARG A 64 -16.73 -4.04 -13.73
C ARG A 64 -17.69 -4.13 -12.55
N ASP A 65 -17.55 -5.16 -11.74
CA ASP A 65 -18.50 -5.47 -10.67
C ASP A 65 -18.08 -4.85 -9.34
N LEU A 66 -19.05 -4.36 -8.58
CA LEU A 66 -18.84 -3.84 -7.22
C LEU A 66 -18.44 -4.93 -6.22
N VAL A 67 -18.91 -6.16 -6.46
CA VAL A 67 -18.61 -7.34 -5.66
C VAL A 67 -18.27 -8.46 -6.61
N GLY A 68 -17.17 -9.14 -6.37
CA GLY A 68 -16.73 -10.27 -7.17
C GLY A 68 -15.82 -11.19 -6.37
N GLN A 69 -15.47 -12.31 -6.96
CA GLN A 69 -14.56 -13.27 -6.34
C GLN A 69 -13.12 -13.03 -6.79
N VAL A 70 -12.19 -13.19 -5.86
CA VAL A 70 -10.76 -13.21 -6.17
C VAL A 70 -10.44 -14.61 -6.69
N ILE A 71 -10.07 -14.71 -7.97
CA ILE A 71 -9.73 -16.00 -8.59
C ILE A 71 -8.26 -16.30 -8.32
N GLY A 72 -8.00 -17.10 -7.31
CA GLY A 72 -6.67 -17.65 -7.01
C GLY A 72 -6.50 -19.03 -7.64
N LEU A 73 -5.37 -19.30 -8.28
CA LEU A 73 -4.97 -20.64 -8.71
C LEU A 73 -3.92 -21.17 -7.74
N GLY A 74 -4.33 -22.07 -6.83
CA GLY A 74 -3.41 -22.76 -5.94
C GLY A 74 -2.61 -23.84 -6.70
N ALA A 75 -1.35 -24.02 -6.35
CA ALA A 75 -0.45 -25.00 -6.97
C ALA A 75 0.01 -26.09 -5.98
N ASP A 76 -0.74 -26.34 -4.92
CA ASP A 76 -0.28 -27.18 -3.80
C ASP A 76 -0.47 -28.70 -4.07
N ASP A 77 -1.33 -29.09 -5.02
CA ASP A 77 -1.64 -30.49 -5.26
C ASP A 77 -0.70 -31.14 -6.28
N MET A 78 -0.16 -32.30 -5.92
CA MET A 78 0.62 -33.11 -6.84
C MET A 78 -0.28 -33.77 -7.87
N ILE A 79 -0.18 -33.35 -9.14
CA ILE A 79 -0.96 -33.87 -10.27
C ILE A 79 -0.27 -35.01 -11.01
N ALA A 80 1.05 -35.15 -10.81
CA ALA A 80 1.81 -36.24 -11.47
C ALA A 80 1.34 -37.62 -10.98
N SER A 81 0.99 -38.50 -11.90
CA SER A 81 0.60 -39.85 -11.60
C SER A 81 1.08 -40.80 -12.69
N ARG A 82 1.35 -42.08 -12.34
CA ARG A 82 1.70 -43.11 -13.28
C ARG A 82 0.67 -44.24 -13.20
N ARG A 83 0.32 -44.82 -14.33
CA ARG A 83 -0.49 -46.01 -14.42
C ARG A 83 0.20 -47.07 -15.24
N SER A 84 0.12 -48.33 -14.78
CA SER A 84 0.62 -49.50 -15.46
C SER A 84 -0.46 -50.25 -16.22
N ASP A 85 -1.75 -50.12 -15.82
CA ASP A 85 -2.87 -50.83 -16.48
C ASP A 85 -3.53 -49.93 -17.54
N PRO A 86 -3.47 -50.29 -18.84
CA PRO A 86 -4.07 -49.53 -19.92
C PRO A 86 -5.61 -49.57 -19.93
N ASN A 87 -6.24 -50.56 -19.26
CA ASN A 87 -7.69 -50.74 -19.27
C ASN A 87 -8.43 -49.87 -18.25
N LEU A 88 -7.71 -49.24 -17.30
CA LEU A 88 -8.32 -48.35 -16.32
C LEU A 88 -8.40 -46.92 -16.85
N PRO A 89 -9.54 -46.23 -16.74
CA PRO A 89 -9.67 -44.83 -17.16
C PRO A 89 -8.77 -43.90 -16.34
N ARG A 90 -8.18 -42.90 -16.98
CA ARG A 90 -7.42 -41.84 -16.28
C ARG A 90 -8.36 -41.05 -15.37
N LYS A 91 -7.91 -40.78 -14.15
CA LYS A 91 -8.64 -39.90 -13.20
C LYS A 91 -7.93 -38.53 -13.16
N PRO A 92 -8.35 -37.55 -13.93
CA PRO A 92 -7.79 -36.20 -13.85
C PRO A 92 -8.12 -35.59 -12.49
N ARG A 93 -7.18 -34.83 -11.96
CA ARG A 93 -7.38 -34.04 -10.73
C ARG A 93 -7.64 -32.58 -11.11
N TYR A 94 -8.47 -31.93 -10.37
CA TYR A 94 -8.69 -30.48 -10.52
C TYR A 94 -7.48 -29.73 -9.91
N VAL A 95 -6.91 -28.78 -10.64
CA VAL A 95 -5.68 -28.05 -10.29
C VAL A 95 -6.02 -26.64 -9.78
N GLY A 96 -7.20 -26.36 -9.38
CA GLY A 96 -7.58 -25.05 -8.89
C GLY A 96 -8.23 -25.20 -7.52
N GLN A 97 -7.64 -24.63 -6.48
CA GLN A 97 -8.45 -24.23 -5.34
C GLN A 97 -9.14 -22.94 -5.74
N GLN A 98 -10.45 -23.00 -5.92
CA GLN A 98 -11.24 -21.79 -6.06
C GLN A 98 -11.18 -21.08 -4.70
N ASP A 99 -10.57 -19.90 -4.70
CA ASP A 99 -10.51 -19.07 -3.52
C ASP A 99 -11.90 -18.45 -3.33
N ASP A 100 -12.56 -18.76 -2.23
CA ASP A 100 -13.91 -18.24 -1.90
C ASP A 100 -13.87 -16.79 -1.41
N ARG A 101 -12.71 -16.12 -1.50
CA ARG A 101 -12.58 -14.73 -1.06
C ARG A 101 -13.31 -13.79 -2.01
N GLU A 102 -14.13 -12.95 -1.43
CA GLU A 102 -14.83 -11.89 -2.15
C GLU A 102 -14.08 -10.56 -2.00
N TYR A 103 -13.95 -9.83 -3.11
CA TYR A 103 -13.63 -8.40 -3.06
C TYR A 103 -14.92 -7.60 -3.07
N ARG A 104 -14.91 -6.48 -2.36
CA ARG A 104 -15.99 -5.50 -2.38
C ARG A 104 -15.39 -4.11 -2.50
N LEU A 105 -15.91 -3.34 -3.45
CA LEU A 105 -15.50 -1.96 -3.67
C LEU A 105 -16.40 -1.03 -2.87
N TYR A 106 -15.80 -0.03 -2.27
CA TYR A 106 -16.49 1.02 -1.52
C TYR A 106 -16.24 2.38 -2.17
N SER A 107 -17.25 3.24 -2.11
CA SER A 107 -17.11 4.61 -2.62
C SER A 107 -16.14 5.40 -1.74
N THR A 108 -15.03 5.83 -2.32
CA THR A 108 -14.00 6.62 -1.64
C THR A 108 -14.01 8.03 -2.22
N LEU A 109 -13.99 9.03 -1.35
CA LEU A 109 -14.00 10.44 -1.70
C LEU A 109 -12.59 11.02 -1.56
N PHE A 110 -12.16 11.76 -2.58
CA PHE A 110 -10.87 12.47 -2.59
C PHE A 110 -11.10 13.96 -2.82
N ASP A 111 -11.82 14.59 -1.90
CA ASP A 111 -12.20 15.98 -2.02
C ASP A 111 -11.06 16.91 -1.62
N THR A 112 -10.82 17.92 -2.44
CA THR A 112 -9.76 18.89 -2.20
C THR A 112 -10.30 20.32 -2.22
N LYS A 113 -9.69 21.18 -1.39
CA LYS A 113 -10.05 22.59 -1.26
C LYS A 113 -8.83 23.46 -1.56
N LEU A 114 -9.01 24.44 -2.45
CA LEU A 114 -7.99 25.41 -2.81
C LEU A 114 -8.46 26.83 -2.46
N PRO A 115 -7.94 27.48 -1.39
CA PRO A 115 -8.30 28.84 -1.03
C PRO A 115 -7.94 29.86 -2.11
N TRP A 116 -8.79 30.88 -2.30
CA TRP A 116 -8.53 31.94 -3.28
C TRP A 116 -7.24 32.72 -3.00
N SER A 117 -6.86 32.90 -1.74
CA SER A 117 -5.60 33.53 -1.37
C SER A 117 -4.39 32.79 -1.92
N VAL A 118 -4.47 31.45 -2.00
CA VAL A 118 -3.43 30.63 -2.60
C VAL A 118 -3.43 30.81 -4.13
N ILE A 119 -4.60 30.84 -4.77
CA ILE A 119 -4.73 31.08 -6.20
C ILE A 119 -4.10 32.43 -6.57
N ASP A 120 -4.41 33.50 -5.84
CA ASP A 120 -3.84 34.81 -6.08
C ASP A 120 -2.31 34.84 -5.96
N ASN A 121 -1.77 34.23 -4.92
CA ASN A 121 -0.33 34.14 -4.70
C ASN A 121 0.39 33.37 -5.82
N TRP A 122 -0.22 32.29 -6.29
CA TRP A 122 0.36 31.41 -7.31
C TRP A 122 0.02 31.83 -8.74
N SER A 123 -0.92 32.74 -8.95
CA SER A 123 -1.31 33.27 -10.28
C SER A 123 -0.15 33.89 -11.07
N ARG A 124 0.99 34.14 -10.42
CA ARG A 124 2.23 34.63 -11.05
C ARG A 124 2.89 33.58 -11.95
N PHE A 125 2.66 32.31 -11.67
CA PHE A 125 3.31 31.20 -12.35
C PHE A 125 2.42 30.69 -13.48
N PRO A 126 2.89 30.66 -14.73
CA PRO A 126 2.08 30.19 -15.85
C PRO A 126 1.76 28.69 -15.81
N ASP A 127 2.57 27.91 -15.06
CA ASP A 127 2.44 26.47 -14.87
C ASP A 127 1.67 26.08 -13.61
N PHE A 128 0.95 27.03 -12.98
CA PHE A 128 0.21 26.81 -11.74
C PHE A 128 -0.76 25.61 -11.82
N ALA A 129 -1.55 25.51 -12.91
CA ALA A 129 -2.52 24.43 -13.09
C ALA A 129 -1.85 23.03 -13.08
N GLN A 130 -0.71 22.89 -13.74
CA GLN A 130 0.03 21.64 -13.80
C GLN A 130 0.64 21.27 -12.43
N ARG A 131 1.20 22.27 -11.72
CA ARG A 131 1.74 22.05 -10.36
C ARG A 131 0.65 21.63 -9.39
N TYR A 132 -0.51 22.27 -9.44
CA TYR A 132 -1.64 21.92 -8.61
C TYR A 132 -2.15 20.51 -8.90
N ALA A 133 -2.37 20.16 -10.16
CA ALA A 133 -2.80 18.83 -10.57
C ALA A 133 -1.82 17.75 -10.08
N ARG A 134 -0.51 17.99 -10.20
CA ARG A 134 0.52 17.08 -9.69
C ARG A 134 0.47 16.94 -8.17
N GLN A 135 0.28 18.04 -7.43
CA GLN A 135 0.17 18.00 -5.97
C GLN A 135 -1.06 17.21 -5.52
N VAL A 136 -2.20 17.40 -6.18
CA VAL A 136 -3.42 16.61 -5.92
C VAL A 136 -3.18 15.13 -6.20
N ALA A 137 -2.53 14.79 -7.33
CA ALA A 137 -2.21 13.40 -7.66
C ALA A 137 -1.32 12.74 -6.60
N ILE A 138 -0.29 13.44 -6.10
CA ILE A 138 0.56 12.95 -5.01
C ILE A 138 -0.26 12.73 -3.74
N SER A 139 -1.12 13.68 -3.38
CA SER A 139 -1.95 13.58 -2.17
C SER A 139 -2.93 12.41 -2.23
N VAL A 140 -3.58 12.19 -3.37
CA VAL A 140 -4.47 11.04 -3.60
C VAL A 140 -3.69 9.73 -3.53
N ALA A 141 -2.52 9.65 -4.18
CA ALA A 141 -1.67 8.46 -4.14
C ALA A 141 -1.21 8.11 -2.73
N LEU A 142 -0.78 9.11 -1.93
CA LEU A 142 -0.40 8.90 -0.53
C LEU A 142 -1.60 8.50 0.35
N SER A 143 -2.79 9.06 0.10
CA SER A 143 -4.02 8.67 0.81
C SER A 143 -4.39 7.21 0.51
N ARG A 144 -4.34 6.79 -0.76
CA ARG A 144 -4.55 5.39 -1.15
C ARG A 144 -3.58 4.44 -0.45
N ILE A 145 -2.30 4.79 -0.41
CA ILE A 145 -1.29 3.98 0.29
C ILE A 145 -1.58 3.93 1.79
N ALA A 146 -1.94 5.07 2.41
CA ALA A 146 -2.26 5.12 3.84
C ALA A 146 -3.46 4.21 4.18
N VAL A 147 -4.55 4.31 3.43
CA VAL A 147 -5.74 3.43 3.58
C VAL A 147 -5.38 1.98 3.30
N GLY A 148 -4.55 1.71 2.28
CA GLY A 148 -4.09 0.36 1.96
C GLY A 148 -3.37 -0.33 3.12
N TRP A 149 -2.59 0.41 3.90
CA TRP A 149 -1.89 -0.13 5.07
C TRP A 149 -2.74 -0.12 6.34
N ASN A 150 -3.43 0.99 6.63
CA ASN A 150 -4.04 1.24 7.92
C ASN A 150 -5.54 0.96 7.95
N GLY A 151 -6.19 0.79 6.79
CA GLY A 151 -7.64 0.58 6.70
C GLY A 151 -8.10 -0.67 7.45
N ILE A 152 -9.06 -0.50 8.37
CA ILE A 152 -9.61 -1.57 9.21
C ILE A 152 -11.05 -1.88 8.82
N SER A 153 -11.82 -0.84 8.50
CA SER A 153 -13.25 -0.96 8.21
C SER A 153 -13.67 0.03 7.12
N ALA A 154 -14.85 -0.17 6.56
CA ALA A 154 -15.49 0.79 5.67
C ALA A 154 -16.73 1.35 6.39
N ALA A 155 -16.58 2.48 7.05
CA ALA A 155 -17.66 3.17 7.73
C ALA A 155 -18.59 3.87 6.73
N ALA A 156 -19.85 4.09 7.11
CA ALA A 156 -20.78 4.87 6.29
C ALA A 156 -20.37 6.36 6.24
N ASP A 157 -19.94 6.87 7.39
CA ASP A 157 -19.36 8.21 7.55
C ASP A 157 -17.99 8.07 8.20
N THR A 158 -16.98 8.74 7.64
CA THR A 158 -15.60 8.67 8.11
C THR A 158 -15.25 9.84 9.02
N ASP A 159 -14.44 9.60 10.05
CA ASP A 159 -13.95 10.62 10.97
C ASP A 159 -12.43 10.78 10.88
N PRO A 160 -11.94 11.79 10.13
CA PRO A 160 -10.51 12.00 9.96
C PRO A 160 -9.79 12.49 11.23
N VAL A 161 -10.53 12.89 12.27
CA VAL A 161 -9.94 13.29 13.56
C VAL A 161 -9.66 12.05 14.41
N ALA A 162 -10.61 11.11 14.49
CA ALA A 162 -10.43 9.85 15.19
C ALA A 162 -9.52 8.88 14.42
N HIS A 163 -9.55 8.96 13.09
CA HIS A 163 -8.88 8.02 12.16
C HIS A 163 -7.96 8.75 11.17
N PRO A 164 -6.84 9.35 11.62
CA PRO A 164 -6.01 10.24 10.79
C PRO A 164 -5.26 9.55 9.65
N ASN A 165 -5.14 8.23 9.66
CA ASN A 165 -4.53 7.46 8.56
C ASN A 165 -5.58 6.77 7.66
N GLY A 166 -6.88 7.09 7.83
CA GLY A 166 -7.97 6.53 7.04
C GLY A 166 -8.33 5.09 7.43
N GLU A 167 -8.25 4.77 8.71
CA GLU A 167 -8.54 3.43 9.25
C GLU A 167 -10.00 3.00 9.04
N ASP A 168 -10.91 3.97 8.88
CA ASP A 168 -12.35 3.78 8.71
C ASP A 168 -12.85 3.95 7.25
N VAL A 169 -11.94 4.27 6.31
CA VAL A 169 -12.31 4.55 4.91
C VAL A 169 -12.55 3.27 4.12
N ASN A 170 -11.68 2.27 4.27
CA ASN A 170 -11.77 1.01 3.53
C ASN A 170 -11.03 -0.12 4.28
N ILE A 171 -11.24 -1.36 3.86
CA ILE A 171 -10.52 -2.51 4.38
C ILE A 171 -9.20 -2.66 3.61
N GLY A 172 -8.09 -2.30 4.24
CA GLY A 172 -6.75 -2.33 3.64
C GLY A 172 -6.11 -3.72 3.58
N TRP A 173 -4.92 -3.80 2.98
CA TRP A 173 -4.20 -5.07 2.76
C TRP A 173 -3.86 -5.81 4.06
N LEU A 174 -3.33 -5.10 5.08
CA LEU A 174 -2.98 -5.75 6.35
C LEU A 174 -4.22 -6.32 7.04
N GLN A 175 -5.34 -5.59 7.01
CA GLN A 175 -6.59 -6.05 7.56
C GLN A 175 -7.18 -7.23 6.77
N ARG A 176 -7.04 -7.24 5.45
CA ARG A 176 -7.43 -8.39 4.63
C ARG A 176 -6.67 -9.64 5.05
N LEU A 177 -5.35 -9.54 5.27
CA LEU A 177 -4.55 -10.68 5.72
C LEU A 177 -4.99 -11.17 7.10
N ARG A 178 -5.31 -10.26 8.04
CA ARG A 178 -5.86 -10.63 9.37
C ARG A 178 -7.19 -11.38 9.27
N LEU A 179 -8.03 -11.00 8.32
CA LEU A 179 -9.37 -11.58 8.14
C LEU A 179 -9.34 -12.88 7.36
N ASP A 180 -8.47 -13.01 6.37
CA ASP A 180 -8.52 -14.10 5.40
C ASP A 180 -7.48 -15.20 5.68
N ARG A 181 -6.35 -14.85 6.33
CA ARG A 181 -5.27 -15.80 6.59
C ARG A 181 -4.60 -15.54 7.95
N ALA A 182 -5.33 -15.84 9.02
CA ALA A 182 -4.87 -15.59 10.38
C ALA A 182 -3.55 -16.31 10.74
N ASP A 183 -3.33 -17.49 10.19
CA ASP A 183 -2.13 -18.30 10.36
C ASP A 183 -0.86 -17.67 9.76
N HIS A 184 -1.01 -16.71 8.86
CA HIS A 184 0.08 -15.91 8.27
C HIS A 184 0.33 -14.58 8.99
N VAL A 185 -0.33 -14.35 10.12
CA VAL A 185 -0.20 -13.13 10.92
C VAL A 185 0.41 -13.43 12.26
N MET A 186 1.56 -12.85 12.55
CA MET A 186 2.25 -12.92 13.83
C MET A 186 2.09 -11.59 14.59
N GLY A 187 1.97 -11.64 15.92
CA GLY A 187 1.88 -10.44 16.75
C GLY A 187 0.45 -10.07 17.18
N ARG A 188 -0.54 -10.92 16.89
CA ARG A 188 -1.92 -10.81 17.41
C ARG A 188 -2.47 -12.12 17.89
N GLU A 189 -3.48 -12.04 18.77
CA GLU A 189 -4.28 -13.19 19.15
C GLU A 189 -5.27 -13.56 18.07
N MET A 190 -5.46 -14.86 17.89
CA MET A 190 -6.46 -15.38 16.97
C MET A 190 -7.83 -15.42 17.63
N VAL A 191 -8.84 -15.00 16.87
CA VAL A 191 -10.25 -15.02 17.29
C VAL A 191 -11.02 -15.97 16.36
N VAL A 192 -11.78 -16.88 16.94
CA VAL A 192 -12.67 -17.80 16.21
C VAL A 192 -14.10 -17.31 16.37
N ALA A 193 -14.71 -16.88 15.28
CA ALA A 193 -16.10 -16.45 15.25
C ALA A 193 -16.81 -16.96 13.99
N GLY A 194 -18.00 -17.54 14.16
CA GLY A 194 -18.77 -18.07 13.02
C GLY A 194 -18.07 -19.15 12.21
N GLY A 195 -17.16 -19.92 12.81
CA GLY A 195 -16.38 -20.97 12.13
C GLY A 195 -15.17 -20.45 11.33
N LYS A 196 -14.94 -19.12 11.31
CA LYS A 196 -13.76 -18.51 10.69
C LYS A 196 -12.76 -18.06 11.75
N THR A 197 -11.47 -18.36 11.56
CA THR A 197 -10.37 -17.88 12.40
C THR A 197 -9.80 -16.61 11.79
N THR A 198 -9.67 -15.56 12.60
CA THR A 198 -9.11 -14.26 12.20
C THR A 198 -8.04 -13.83 13.21
N ALA A 199 -7.05 -13.05 12.78
CA ALA A 199 -6.03 -12.46 13.64
C ALA A 199 -6.43 -11.02 14.05
N THR A 200 -7.62 -10.87 14.62
CA THR A 200 -8.19 -9.57 15.02
C THR A 200 -8.25 -9.36 16.53
N GLY A 201 -7.69 -10.30 17.31
CA GLY A 201 -7.66 -10.22 18.76
C GLY A 201 -6.67 -9.18 19.31
N ALA A 202 -6.39 -9.26 20.59
CA ALA A 202 -5.49 -8.36 21.30
C ALA A 202 -4.07 -8.40 20.68
N ALA A 203 -3.34 -7.29 20.82
CA ALA A 203 -1.94 -7.23 20.45
C ALA A 203 -1.11 -8.21 21.30
N LYS A 204 -0.28 -9.01 20.64
CA LYS A 204 0.69 -9.91 21.25
C LYS A 204 2.09 -9.47 20.83
N PRO A 205 2.74 -8.57 21.58
CA PRO A 205 4.01 -7.99 21.18
C PRO A 205 5.09 -9.04 20.92
N ILE A 206 5.85 -8.83 19.86
CA ILE A 206 7.02 -9.63 19.48
C ILE A 206 8.27 -8.89 19.94
N TYR A 207 9.04 -9.47 20.83
CA TYR A 207 10.22 -8.82 21.41
C TYR A 207 11.48 -9.20 20.68
N ILE A 208 12.20 -8.18 20.18
CA ILE A 208 13.53 -8.33 19.60
C ILE A 208 14.56 -7.82 20.61
N ASP A 209 15.32 -8.72 21.21
CA ASP A 209 16.36 -8.40 22.17
C ASP A 209 17.75 -8.80 21.65
N LYS A 210 18.64 -7.80 21.54
CA LYS A 210 20.05 -7.98 21.15
C LYS A 210 20.94 -8.56 22.25
N ALA A 211 20.48 -8.58 23.50
CA ALA A 211 21.23 -9.12 24.62
C ALA A 211 21.60 -10.59 24.39
N ALA A 212 22.74 -11.00 24.85
CA ALA A 212 23.27 -12.35 24.65
C ALA A 212 22.41 -13.48 25.27
N ASN A 213 21.53 -13.15 26.23
CA ASN A 213 20.64 -14.07 26.90
C ASN A 213 19.29 -14.19 26.20
N HIS A 214 19.10 -15.29 25.48
CA HIS A 214 17.85 -15.63 24.78
C HIS A 214 16.61 -15.83 25.68
N ALA A 215 16.75 -15.74 26.99
CA ALA A 215 15.63 -16.00 27.91
C ALA A 215 14.56 -14.89 27.91
N VAL A 216 14.82 -13.74 27.28
CA VAL A 216 14.03 -12.52 27.51
C VAL A 216 13.44 -11.93 26.22
N GLY A 217 13.79 -12.43 25.03
CA GLY A 217 13.27 -11.97 23.73
C GLY A 217 12.83 -13.14 22.85
N ASP A 218 11.90 -12.89 21.92
CA ASP A 218 11.47 -13.88 20.94
C ASP A 218 12.52 -14.08 19.85
N TYR A 219 13.14 -12.97 19.41
CA TYR A 219 14.14 -12.95 18.35
C TYR A 219 15.36 -12.08 18.75
N LYS A 220 16.51 -12.40 18.20
CA LYS A 220 17.75 -11.62 18.41
C LYS A 220 17.84 -10.40 17.51
N ASN A 221 17.29 -10.49 16.32
CA ASN A 221 17.38 -9.47 15.31
C ASN A 221 16.19 -9.55 14.33
N VAL A 222 16.02 -8.50 13.56
CA VAL A 222 14.98 -8.37 12.54
C VAL A 222 15.08 -9.45 11.45
N ASP A 223 16.32 -9.89 11.13
CA ASP A 223 16.56 -10.93 10.12
C ASP A 223 16.03 -12.30 10.56
N ALA A 224 16.19 -12.64 11.84
CA ALA A 224 15.69 -13.91 12.39
C ALA A 224 14.15 -13.96 12.33
N LEU A 225 13.49 -12.86 12.68
CA LEU A 225 12.04 -12.74 12.56
C LEU A 225 11.60 -12.89 11.09
N ALA A 226 12.26 -12.21 10.15
CA ALA A 226 11.93 -12.31 8.73
C ALA A 226 12.13 -13.74 8.20
N TYR A 227 13.16 -14.43 8.66
CA TYR A 227 13.43 -15.83 8.27
C TYR A 227 12.34 -16.77 8.76
N ASP A 228 11.86 -16.59 9.99
CA ASP A 228 10.79 -17.37 10.57
C ASP A 228 9.45 -17.13 9.86
N LEU A 229 9.14 -15.86 9.54
CA LEU A 229 7.97 -15.52 8.74
C LEU A 229 7.99 -16.17 7.36
N ILE A 230 9.14 -16.14 6.65
CA ILE A 230 9.30 -16.82 5.36
C ILE A 230 9.12 -18.32 5.53
N ALA A 231 9.60 -18.91 6.62
CA ALA A 231 9.43 -20.33 6.92
C ALA A 231 7.94 -20.71 7.13
N GLY A 232 7.10 -19.78 7.58
CA GLY A 232 5.66 -19.95 7.70
C GLY A 232 4.92 -20.05 6.36
N MET A 233 5.49 -19.54 5.26
CA MET A 233 4.89 -19.66 3.93
C MET A 233 4.91 -21.11 3.42
N PRO A 234 3.96 -21.52 2.55
CA PRO A 234 4.03 -22.78 1.82
C PRO A 234 5.35 -22.94 1.05
N SER A 235 5.86 -24.18 0.96
CA SER A 235 7.21 -24.45 0.40
C SER A 235 7.40 -23.96 -1.04
N TRP A 236 6.34 -23.98 -1.83
CA TRP A 236 6.33 -23.52 -3.22
C TRP A 236 6.32 -21.98 -3.33
N ALA A 237 5.74 -21.27 -2.35
CA ALA A 237 5.67 -19.82 -2.32
C ALA A 237 6.98 -19.17 -1.83
N ARG A 238 7.72 -19.82 -0.91
CA ARG A 238 8.96 -19.29 -0.28
C ARG A 238 10.03 -18.87 -1.29
N ASN A 239 10.09 -19.54 -2.43
CA ASN A 239 11.14 -19.36 -3.44
C ASN A 239 10.73 -18.45 -4.60
N SER A 240 9.61 -17.75 -4.48
CA SER A 240 9.22 -16.78 -5.50
C SER A 240 10.29 -15.69 -5.67
N ALA A 241 10.63 -15.38 -6.93
CA ALA A 241 11.75 -14.49 -7.25
C ALA A 241 11.54 -13.03 -6.80
N ASN A 242 10.28 -12.59 -6.68
CA ASN A 242 9.92 -11.20 -6.43
C ASN A 242 9.50 -10.92 -4.97
N ILE A 243 9.84 -11.81 -4.04
CA ILE A 243 9.55 -11.58 -2.62
C ILE A 243 10.35 -10.40 -2.11
N VAL A 244 9.64 -9.44 -1.51
CA VAL A 244 10.17 -8.23 -0.90
C VAL A 244 9.67 -8.14 0.53
N VAL A 245 10.53 -7.68 1.43
CA VAL A 245 10.18 -7.40 2.82
C VAL A 245 9.82 -5.93 2.93
N VAL A 246 8.54 -5.63 3.06
CA VAL A 246 8.06 -4.26 3.36
C VAL A 246 8.14 -4.07 4.86
N VAL A 247 8.85 -3.03 5.29
CA VAL A 247 9.14 -2.77 6.70
C VAL A 247 8.91 -1.31 7.04
N SER A 248 8.59 -1.08 8.31
CA SER A 248 8.57 0.25 8.89
C SER A 248 9.99 0.83 9.00
N GLN A 249 10.09 2.16 9.05
CA GLN A 249 11.38 2.85 9.11
C GLN A 249 12.16 2.50 10.39
N ASP A 250 11.48 2.36 11.52
CA ASP A 250 12.06 2.00 12.82
C ASP A 250 12.81 0.66 12.79
N LEU A 251 12.27 -0.35 12.09
CA LEU A 251 12.93 -1.65 11.94
C LEU A 251 14.20 -1.58 11.10
N VAL A 252 14.20 -0.72 10.08
CA VAL A 252 15.39 -0.49 9.24
C VAL A 252 16.45 0.28 10.02
N ASP A 253 16.03 1.31 10.73
CA ASP A 253 16.94 2.14 11.52
C ASP A 253 17.60 1.30 12.62
N GLU A 254 16.85 0.45 13.31
CA GLU A 254 17.39 -0.44 14.33
C GLU A 254 18.44 -1.42 13.77
N LYS A 255 18.27 -1.86 12.55
CA LYS A 255 19.24 -2.75 11.89
C LYS A 255 20.50 -2.02 11.43
N TYR A 256 20.35 -0.87 10.75
CA TYR A 256 21.44 -0.22 10.05
C TYR A 256 22.09 0.93 10.82
N PHE A 257 21.34 1.67 11.65
CA PHE A 257 21.85 2.81 12.40
C PHE A 257 23.06 2.47 13.30
N PRO A 258 23.11 1.34 14.04
CA PRO A 258 24.28 0.97 14.83
C PRO A 258 25.53 0.71 13.99
N MET A 259 25.37 0.32 12.73
CA MET A 259 26.48 0.10 11.80
C MET A 259 27.02 1.42 11.27
N ILE A 260 26.15 2.41 11.03
CA ILE A 260 26.49 3.74 10.55
C ILE A 260 27.14 4.58 11.67
N ASN A 261 26.63 4.47 12.90
CA ASN A 261 27.03 5.27 14.05
C ASN A 261 28.21 4.65 14.85
N ARG A 262 29.00 3.78 14.23
CA ARG A 262 30.21 3.26 14.86
C ARG A 262 31.31 4.31 14.80
N PRO A 263 32.01 4.59 15.94
CA PRO A 263 33.21 5.42 15.89
C PRO A 263 34.30 4.74 15.02
N LEU A 264 35.01 5.54 14.24
CA LEU A 264 36.12 5.10 13.35
C LEU A 264 37.23 4.28 14.03
N ALA A 265 37.27 4.28 15.35
CA ALA A 265 38.31 3.64 16.16
C ALA A 265 37.95 2.21 16.62
N ASP A 266 36.78 1.70 16.33
CA ASP A 266 36.46 0.32 16.69
C ASP A 266 37.18 -0.66 15.76
N THR A 267 38.31 -1.12 16.24
CA THR A 267 39.05 -2.24 15.67
C THR A 267 38.21 -3.51 15.79
N ILE A 268 37.87 -4.09 14.67
CA ILE A 268 37.35 -5.47 14.65
C ILE A 268 38.53 -6.34 15.13
N ASP A 269 38.20 -7.35 15.93
CA ASP A 269 39.14 -8.36 16.41
C ASP A 269 40.11 -8.79 15.29
N GLY A 270 41.38 -8.47 15.41
CA GLY A 270 42.40 -8.67 14.36
C GLY A 270 43.01 -7.41 13.74
N GLY A 271 42.76 -6.19 14.24
CA GLY A 271 43.46 -4.95 13.86
C GLY A 271 43.08 -4.34 12.51
N ARG A 272 41.95 -4.73 11.92
CA ARG A 272 41.42 -4.10 10.70
C ARG A 272 40.35 -3.06 11.04
N SER A 273 40.61 -1.79 10.73
CA SER A 273 39.59 -0.75 10.73
C SER A 273 38.71 -0.93 9.50
N ILE A 274 37.40 -0.91 9.71
CA ILE A 274 36.44 -0.76 8.59
C ILE A 274 36.53 0.70 8.16
N SER A 275 36.92 0.94 6.90
CA SER A 275 36.93 2.29 6.36
C SER A 275 35.49 2.80 6.18
N ASP A 276 35.27 4.11 6.32
CA ASP A 276 33.98 4.77 6.06
C ASP A 276 33.41 4.41 4.69
N ALA A 277 34.27 4.14 3.70
CA ALA A 277 33.87 3.70 2.38
C ALA A 277 33.13 2.33 2.42
N VAL A 278 33.64 1.37 3.22
CA VAL A 278 33.05 0.03 3.33
C VAL A 278 31.70 0.10 4.06
N VAL A 279 31.60 0.92 5.11
CA VAL A 279 30.33 1.15 5.82
C VAL A 279 29.35 1.86 4.91
N SER A 280 29.79 2.85 4.15
CA SER A 280 28.96 3.55 3.16
C SER A 280 28.48 2.60 2.07
N ASP A 281 29.34 1.73 1.53
CA ASP A 281 28.96 0.74 0.52
C ASP A 281 27.96 -0.29 1.06
N ILE A 282 28.10 -0.72 2.30
CA ILE A 282 27.14 -1.65 2.95
C ILE A 282 25.77 -0.97 3.13
N VAL A 283 25.76 0.31 3.48
CA VAL A 283 24.50 1.07 3.70
C VAL A 283 23.86 1.47 2.37
N MET A 284 24.66 1.78 1.36
CA MET A 284 24.21 2.15 0.02
C MET A 284 23.88 0.93 -0.85
N SER A 285 24.37 -0.26 -0.49
CA SER A 285 23.97 -1.50 -1.14
C SER A 285 22.47 -1.77 -0.89
N GLN A 286 21.87 -2.60 -1.74
CA GLN A 286 20.45 -2.94 -1.61
C GLN A 286 20.14 -3.38 -0.17
N ARG A 287 19.23 -2.65 0.50
CA ARG A 287 18.79 -2.99 1.83
C ARG A 287 18.18 -4.39 1.82
N GLN A 288 18.69 -5.29 2.62
CA GLN A 288 18.22 -6.68 2.72
C GLN A 288 17.82 -7.01 4.16
N ILE A 289 16.71 -7.71 4.30
CA ILE A 289 16.24 -8.26 5.57
C ILE A 289 15.84 -9.72 5.31
N GLY A 290 16.37 -10.63 6.15
CA GLY A 290 16.14 -12.07 5.97
C GLY A 290 16.63 -12.62 4.63
N GLY A 291 17.67 -12.02 4.02
CA GLY A 291 18.20 -12.40 2.71
C GLY A 291 17.32 -11.97 1.52
N ARG A 292 16.32 -11.14 1.74
CA ARG A 292 15.41 -10.61 0.71
C ARG A 292 15.52 -9.08 0.61
N PRO A 293 15.24 -8.48 -0.56
CA PRO A 293 15.21 -7.03 -0.70
C PRO A 293 14.20 -6.41 0.28
N ALA A 294 14.61 -5.35 0.96
CA ALA A 294 13.74 -4.60 1.86
C ALA A 294 13.24 -3.32 1.20
N ALA A 295 11.97 -3.01 1.35
CA ALA A 295 11.33 -1.79 0.88
C ALA A 295 10.68 -1.04 2.04
N ILE A 296 10.87 0.28 2.07
CA ILE A 296 10.15 1.16 2.98
C ILE A 296 8.99 1.75 2.20
N ALA A 297 7.79 1.59 2.73
CA ALA A 297 6.58 2.16 2.13
C ALA A 297 6.15 3.42 2.89
N PRO A 298 5.66 4.46 2.20
CA PRO A 298 5.07 5.62 2.87
C PRO A 298 3.88 5.20 3.74
N LYS A 299 3.72 5.83 4.91
CA LYS A 299 2.59 5.60 5.83
C LYS A 299 2.43 4.16 6.32
N PHE A 300 3.46 3.33 6.18
CA PHE A 300 3.46 1.97 6.72
C PHE A 300 3.48 2.02 8.25
N PRO A 301 2.66 1.21 8.97
CA PRO A 301 2.58 1.25 10.43
C PRO A 301 3.90 0.85 11.09
N ASP A 302 4.26 1.56 12.17
CA ASP A 302 5.47 1.28 12.94
C ASP A 302 5.42 -0.13 13.57
N GLY A 303 6.59 -0.71 13.81
CA GLY A 303 6.70 -2.05 14.38
C GLY A 303 6.02 -3.14 13.54
N THR A 304 5.92 -2.96 12.23
CA THR A 304 5.26 -3.89 11.32
C THR A 304 6.18 -4.32 10.18
N MET A 305 6.05 -5.58 9.78
CA MET A 305 6.75 -6.19 8.65
C MET A 305 5.75 -6.99 7.81
N LEU A 306 5.75 -6.78 6.50
CA LEU A 306 4.98 -7.56 5.53
C LEU A 306 5.94 -8.17 4.50
N ILE A 307 5.84 -9.46 4.28
CA ILE A 307 6.65 -10.18 3.29
C ILE A 307 5.71 -10.66 2.19
N THR A 308 5.90 -10.16 0.98
CA THR A 308 5.03 -10.45 -0.16
C THR A 308 5.75 -10.17 -1.48
N PRO A 309 5.39 -10.84 -2.59
CA PRO A 309 5.87 -10.46 -3.91
C PRO A 309 5.41 -9.05 -4.29
N LEU A 310 6.35 -8.21 -4.69
CA LEU A 310 6.08 -6.90 -5.27
C LEU A 310 6.76 -6.77 -6.62
N ALA A 311 6.06 -6.21 -7.58
CA ALA A 311 6.62 -5.94 -8.90
C ALA A 311 7.89 -5.08 -8.80
N PRO A 312 8.87 -5.28 -9.67
CA PRO A 312 9.92 -4.29 -9.90
C PRO A 312 9.28 -2.97 -10.32
N GLN A 313 9.95 -1.85 -10.03
CA GLN A 313 9.44 -0.53 -10.37
C GLN A 313 9.16 -0.43 -11.89
N GLY A 314 7.93 -0.10 -12.26
CA GLY A 314 7.50 0.02 -13.65
C GLY A 314 6.99 -1.26 -14.32
N ALA A 315 7.04 -2.43 -13.64
CA ALA A 315 6.37 -3.64 -14.10
C ALA A 315 4.93 -3.70 -13.56
N THR A 316 3.98 -4.02 -14.41
CA THR A 316 2.59 -4.34 -14.03
C THR A 316 2.44 -5.85 -13.89
N ASP A 317 1.46 -6.29 -13.13
CA ASP A 317 0.97 -7.69 -13.05
C ASP A 317 1.82 -8.70 -12.25
N ALA A 318 2.92 -8.29 -11.63
CA ALA A 318 3.76 -9.18 -10.82
C ALA A 318 3.65 -8.94 -9.31
N SER A 319 2.80 -8.01 -8.88
CA SER A 319 2.59 -7.69 -7.47
C SER A 319 1.45 -8.50 -6.87
N ASN A 320 1.63 -8.90 -5.62
CA ASN A 320 0.58 -9.53 -4.83
C ASN A 320 -0.39 -8.54 -4.18
N LEU A 321 -0.06 -7.25 -4.22
CA LEU A 321 -0.90 -6.18 -3.71
C LEU A 321 -1.60 -5.46 -4.85
N SER A 322 -2.91 -5.32 -4.75
CA SER A 322 -3.75 -4.70 -5.77
C SER A 322 -4.72 -3.68 -5.17
N ILE A 323 -5.01 -2.65 -5.95
CA ILE A 323 -6.12 -1.72 -5.71
C ILE A 323 -7.08 -1.87 -6.87
N TYR A 324 -8.22 -2.48 -6.64
CA TYR A 324 -9.25 -2.61 -7.66
C TYR A 324 -10.09 -1.34 -7.68
N TYR A 325 -10.37 -0.81 -8.88
CA TYR A 325 -11.32 0.28 -9.04
C TYR A 325 -12.40 -0.10 -10.06
N GLN A 326 -13.61 0.39 -9.86
CA GLN A 326 -14.71 0.12 -10.77
C GLN A 326 -14.62 1.01 -12.00
N GLU A 327 -14.59 0.40 -13.19
CA GLU A 327 -14.58 1.08 -14.47
C GLU A 327 -15.77 2.04 -14.61
N GLY A 328 -15.51 3.28 -14.97
CA GLY A 328 -16.53 4.32 -15.15
C GLY A 328 -17.25 4.76 -13.87
N SER A 329 -16.76 4.39 -12.67
CA SER A 329 -17.33 4.86 -11.40
C SER A 329 -16.86 6.25 -11.03
N ARG A 330 -15.75 6.69 -11.57
CA ARG A 330 -15.14 7.97 -11.21
C ARG A 330 -16.03 9.14 -11.59
N ARG A 331 -16.34 9.97 -10.61
CA ARG A 331 -17.13 11.19 -10.76
C ARG A 331 -16.31 12.36 -10.23
N ARG A 332 -16.36 13.46 -10.96
CA ARG A 332 -15.69 14.69 -10.58
C ARG A 332 -16.63 15.87 -10.75
N PHE A 333 -16.54 16.82 -9.82
CA PHE A 333 -17.28 18.05 -9.84
C PHE A 333 -16.46 19.15 -9.20
N ILE A 334 -16.26 20.26 -9.89
CA ILE A 334 -15.48 21.38 -9.39
C ILE A 334 -16.38 22.59 -9.24
N LYS A 335 -16.41 23.16 -8.06
CA LYS A 335 -17.25 24.29 -7.72
C LYS A 335 -16.42 25.44 -7.12
N ASP A 336 -16.67 26.65 -7.60
CA ASP A 336 -16.20 27.85 -6.93
C ASP A 336 -17.22 28.24 -5.85
N GLU A 337 -16.77 28.31 -4.60
CA GLU A 337 -17.60 28.58 -3.41
C GLU A 337 -17.25 29.93 -2.78
N PRO A 338 -17.73 31.04 -3.38
CA PRO A 338 -17.39 32.38 -2.91
C PRO A 338 -18.01 32.73 -1.57
N GLU A 339 -19.21 32.26 -1.27
CA GLU A 339 -20.01 32.72 -0.14
C GLU A 339 -19.57 32.06 1.18
N ASN A 340 -19.32 30.76 1.16
CA ASN A 340 -19.07 29.99 2.37
C ASN A 340 -17.59 29.76 2.66
N MET A 341 -16.76 29.67 1.65
CA MET A 341 -15.39 29.17 1.80
C MET A 341 -14.32 30.04 1.15
N ALA A 342 -14.66 30.99 0.28
CA ALA A 342 -13.70 31.75 -0.54
C ALA A 342 -12.63 30.85 -1.17
N SER A 343 -13.07 29.75 -1.77
CA SER A 343 -12.21 28.68 -2.27
C SER A 343 -12.83 27.91 -3.42
N LEU A 344 -11.96 27.32 -4.21
CA LEU A 344 -12.29 26.28 -5.18
C LEU A 344 -12.38 24.95 -4.45
N VAL A 345 -13.45 24.20 -4.64
CA VAL A 345 -13.64 22.85 -4.11
C VAL A 345 -13.71 21.87 -5.28
N ASP A 346 -12.94 20.82 -5.21
CA ASP A 346 -12.89 19.74 -6.20
C ASP A 346 -13.35 18.44 -5.52
N TYR A 347 -14.53 18.00 -5.88
CA TYR A 347 -15.14 16.77 -5.42
C TYR A 347 -14.79 15.64 -6.37
N ASN A 348 -14.12 14.61 -5.86
CA ASN A 348 -13.72 13.46 -6.65
C ASN A 348 -14.07 12.16 -5.92
N SER A 349 -14.84 11.29 -6.56
CA SER A 349 -15.22 9.99 -5.99
C SER A 349 -14.89 8.86 -6.95
N VAL A 350 -14.51 7.71 -6.38
CA VAL A 350 -14.27 6.47 -7.11
C VAL A 350 -14.65 5.28 -6.21
N ASN A 351 -15.15 4.21 -6.80
CA ASN A 351 -15.35 2.96 -6.10
C ASN A 351 -14.07 2.16 -6.16
N GLU A 352 -13.44 1.89 -5.01
CA GLU A 352 -12.18 1.15 -4.94
C GLU A 352 -12.15 0.16 -3.77
N GLY A 353 -11.25 -0.81 -3.86
CA GLY A 353 -11.04 -1.82 -2.82
C GLY A 353 -9.64 -2.39 -2.87
N TYR A 354 -9.16 -2.83 -1.73
CA TYR A 354 -7.81 -3.36 -1.56
C TYR A 354 -7.85 -4.88 -1.53
N VAL A 355 -7.00 -5.50 -2.33
CA VAL A 355 -6.97 -6.96 -2.53
C VAL A 355 -5.55 -7.48 -2.40
N ILE A 356 -5.40 -8.65 -1.79
CA ILE A 356 -4.21 -9.47 -1.84
C ILE A 356 -4.52 -10.62 -2.81
N GLU A 357 -3.80 -10.71 -3.91
CA GLU A 357 -4.08 -11.69 -4.98
C GLU A 357 -3.92 -13.12 -4.48
N SER A 358 -2.83 -13.39 -3.79
CA SER A 358 -2.56 -14.69 -3.17
C SER A 358 -2.16 -14.54 -1.71
N THR A 359 -2.98 -15.05 -0.81
CA THR A 359 -2.67 -15.05 0.63
C THR A 359 -1.54 -16.01 0.99
N ASP A 360 -1.28 -17.04 0.19
CA ASP A 360 -0.17 -17.99 0.40
C ASP A 360 1.21 -17.31 0.22
N HIS A 361 1.26 -16.22 -0.56
CA HIS A 361 2.46 -15.42 -0.79
C HIS A 361 2.59 -14.21 0.13
N ALA A 362 1.74 -14.07 1.15
CA ALA A 362 1.79 -12.95 2.06
C ALA A 362 1.87 -13.44 3.51
N VAL A 363 2.87 -12.97 4.25
CA VAL A 363 2.99 -13.17 5.70
C VAL A 363 3.36 -11.86 6.37
N MET A 364 2.88 -11.63 7.57
CA MET A 364 3.19 -10.41 8.29
C MET A 364 3.47 -10.64 9.78
N ALA A 365 4.26 -9.74 10.34
CA ALA A 365 4.41 -9.56 11.78
C ALA A 365 4.06 -8.12 12.13
N GLU A 366 3.37 -7.94 13.23
CA GLU A 366 3.01 -6.63 13.77
C GLU A 366 3.26 -6.59 15.28
N ASN A 367 3.18 -5.40 15.87
CA ASN A 367 3.49 -5.17 17.27
C ASN A 367 4.92 -5.61 17.65
N ILE A 368 5.87 -5.36 16.74
CA ILE A 368 7.29 -5.64 16.97
C ILE A 368 7.84 -4.55 17.89
N THR A 369 8.44 -4.99 19.00
CA THR A 369 8.99 -4.11 20.04
C THR A 369 10.43 -4.46 20.29
N PHE A 370 11.29 -3.44 20.43
CA PHE A 370 12.70 -3.63 20.77
C PHE A 370 12.90 -3.62 22.29
N GLY A 371 13.69 -4.54 22.78
CA GLY A 371 14.04 -4.71 24.17
C GLY A 371 13.57 -6.03 24.77
N PRO A 372 13.87 -6.25 26.04
CA PRO A 372 13.50 -7.48 26.74
C PRO A 372 11.99 -7.56 26.94
N ARG A 373 11.47 -8.78 26.97
CA ARG A 373 10.08 -9.04 27.39
C ARG A 373 9.91 -8.60 28.85
N PRO A 374 8.85 -7.84 29.22
CA PRO A 374 8.60 -7.39 30.58
C PRO A 374 8.34 -8.54 31.58
#